data_0d91592cfae75e5c7d6b5ad6c4337146
#
_entry.id   0d91592cfae75e5c7d6b5ad6c4337146
#
_cell.length_a   1.000
_cell.length_b   1.000
_cell.length_c   1.000
_cell.angle_alpha   90.00
_cell.angle_beta   90.00
_cell.angle_gamma   90.00
#
_symmetry.space_group_name_H-M   'P 1'
#
loop_
_entity.id
_entity.type
_entity.pdbx_description
1 polymer ?
#
loop_
_entity_poly.entity_id
_entity_poly.type
_entity_poly.pdbx_seq_one_letter_code
_entity_poly.pdbx_strand_id
1 'polypeptide(L)'
;DIPNITSKIIIKAWKKLSSSQIVFGPSEDGGFWLIGLSQNHRIENLFYNIDWNKNDTLKQVEYNINSSVKISYVDTLVDID
;
A
#
# COMPACT_ATOMS: atom_id res chain seq x y z
N ASP A 1 -2.79 9.60 14.13
CA ASP A 1 -4.18 9.33 13.89
C ASP A 1 -4.60 9.91 12.54
N ILE A 2 -5.30 9.11 11.74
CA ILE A 2 -5.70 9.54 10.40
C ILE A 2 -7.23 9.59 10.38
N PRO A 3 -7.82 10.79 10.46
CA PRO A 3 -9.27 10.91 10.64
C PRO A 3 -10.09 10.46 9.43
N ASN A 4 -9.45 10.30 8.27
CA ASN A 4 -10.17 9.94 7.05
C ASN A 4 -10.29 8.44 6.80
N ILE A 5 -9.74 7.63 7.69
CA ILE A 5 -9.87 6.17 7.55
C ILE A 5 -11.24 5.75 8.05
N THR A 6 -12.00 5.11 7.19
CA THR A 6 -13.33 4.61 7.51
C THR A 6 -13.40 3.12 7.19
N SER A 7 -14.40 2.44 7.75
CA SER A 7 -14.63 1.04 7.43
C SER A 7 -14.90 0.85 5.93
N LYS A 8 -15.47 1.84 5.29
CA LYS A 8 -15.74 1.82 3.86
C LYS A 8 -14.46 1.70 3.04
N ILE A 9 -13.43 2.46 3.42
CA ILE A 9 -12.14 2.43 2.73
C ILE A 9 -11.46 1.09 2.95
N ILE A 10 -11.52 0.56 4.16
CA ILE A 10 -10.94 -0.74 4.48
C ILE A 10 -11.62 -1.85 3.68
N ILE A 11 -12.95 -1.83 3.60
CA ILE A 11 -13.69 -2.81 2.82
C ILE A 11 -13.33 -2.73 1.34
N LYS A 12 -13.16 -1.52 0.83
CA LYS A 12 -12.77 -1.31 -0.56
C LYS A 12 -11.41 -1.96 -0.84
N ALA A 13 -10.45 -1.78 0.07
CA ALA A 13 -9.13 -2.40 -0.05
C ALA A 13 -9.23 -3.92 -0.03
N TRP A 14 -10.06 -4.44 0.87
CA TRP A 14 -10.28 -5.89 0.97
C TRP A 14 -10.82 -6.46 -0.33
N LYS A 15 -11.78 -5.77 -0.94
CA LYS A 15 -12.37 -6.23 -2.20
C LYS A 15 -11.35 -6.25 -3.34
N LYS A 16 -10.43 -5.30 -3.36
CA LYS A 16 -9.41 -5.27 -4.41
C LYS A 16 -8.45 -6.45 -4.33
N LEU A 17 -8.31 -7.06 -3.16
CA LEU A 17 -7.45 -8.24 -3.01
C LEU A 17 -8.01 -9.47 -3.70
N SER A 18 -9.27 -9.45 -4.12
CA SER A 18 -9.84 -10.56 -4.90
C SER A 18 -9.28 -10.60 -6.32
N SER A 19 -8.76 -9.48 -6.83
CA SER A 19 -8.24 -9.40 -8.19
C SER A 19 -6.79 -8.89 -8.27
N SER A 20 -6.18 -8.61 -7.12
CA SER A 20 -4.81 -8.10 -7.08
C SER A 20 -4.04 -8.82 -5.98
N GLN A 21 -2.73 -8.90 -6.13
CA GLN A 21 -1.88 -9.55 -5.14
C GLN A 21 -1.45 -8.60 -4.02
N ILE A 22 -1.37 -7.31 -4.35
CA ILE A 22 -1.05 -6.28 -3.36
C ILE A 22 -2.00 -5.13 -3.55
N VAL A 23 -2.42 -4.54 -2.43
CA VAL A 23 -3.20 -3.29 -2.43
C VAL A 23 -2.48 -2.29 -1.55
N PHE A 24 -2.24 -1.11 -2.07
CA PHE A 24 -1.68 -0.01 -1.30
C PHE A 24 -2.70 1.07 -1.06
N GLY A 25 -2.64 1.70 0.11
CA GLY A 25 -3.29 2.97 0.37
C GLY A 25 -2.22 4.02 0.50
N PRO A 26 -2.00 4.85 -0.54
CA PRO A 26 -0.95 5.86 -0.48
C PRO A 26 -1.29 6.96 0.49
N SER A 27 -0.26 7.61 1.03
CA SER A 27 -0.43 8.84 1.78
C SER A 27 0.23 9.97 1.01
N GLU A 28 -0.23 11.19 1.28
CA GLU A 28 0.17 12.36 0.50
C GLU A 28 1.66 12.68 0.63
N ASP A 29 2.27 12.26 1.73
CA ASP A 29 3.68 12.53 1.99
C ASP A 29 4.65 11.59 1.26
N GLY A 30 4.14 10.75 0.37
CA GLY A 30 4.98 9.81 -0.38
C GLY A 30 5.08 8.42 0.26
N GLY A 31 4.42 8.21 1.38
CA GLY A 31 4.36 6.91 2.03
C GLY A 31 3.06 6.18 1.74
N PHE A 32 2.68 5.33 2.68
CA PHE A 32 1.41 4.61 2.56
C PHE A 32 0.82 4.42 3.95
N TRP A 33 -0.52 4.42 4.01
CA TRP A 33 -1.23 4.20 5.26
C TRP A 33 -1.78 2.79 5.36
N LEU A 34 -1.76 2.07 4.25
CA LEU A 34 -2.27 0.70 4.19
C LEU A 34 -1.43 -0.11 3.21
N ILE A 35 -1.19 -1.36 3.56
CA ILE A 35 -0.70 -2.37 2.63
C ILE A 35 -1.48 -3.65 2.89
N GLY A 36 -2.04 -4.23 1.84
CA GLY A 36 -2.76 -5.50 1.90
C GLY A 36 -2.11 -6.51 0.98
N LEU A 37 -2.01 -7.75 1.46
CA LEU A 37 -1.42 -8.84 0.70
C LEU A 37 -2.44 -9.96 0.57
N SER A 38 -2.53 -10.51 -0.63
CA SER A 38 -3.39 -11.67 -0.87
C SER A 38 -2.84 -12.89 -0.12
N GLN A 39 -3.74 -13.70 0.44
CA GLN A 39 -3.37 -14.90 1.18
C GLN A 39 -2.59 -15.90 0.34
N ASN A 40 -2.89 -15.96 -0.93
CA ASN A 40 -2.32 -16.95 -1.83
C ASN A 40 -1.06 -16.47 -2.51
N HIS A 41 -0.54 -15.33 -2.10
CA HIS A 41 0.62 -14.76 -2.75
C HIS A 41 1.67 -14.36 -1.72
N ARG A 42 2.89 -14.80 -1.99
CA ARG A 42 4.02 -14.49 -1.14
C ARG A 42 4.96 -13.58 -1.91
N ILE A 43 5.30 -12.45 -1.30
CA ILE A 43 6.21 -11.50 -1.91
C ILE A 43 7.43 -11.41 -1.02
N GLU A 44 8.57 -11.83 -1.56
CA GLU A 44 9.82 -11.79 -0.83
C GLU A 44 10.48 -10.43 -0.97
N ASN A 45 11.17 -10.04 0.08
CA ASN A 45 11.99 -8.83 0.08
C ASN A 45 11.20 -7.54 -0.16
N LEU A 46 9.92 -7.55 0.20
CA LEU A 46 9.03 -6.42 -0.05
C LEU A 46 9.59 -5.13 0.58
N PHE A 47 10.09 -5.23 1.80
CA PHE A 47 10.61 -4.07 2.52
C PHE A 47 12.14 -4.03 2.54
N TYR A 48 12.77 -4.70 1.61
CA TYR A 48 14.22 -4.77 1.56
C TYR A 48 14.83 -3.41 1.24
N ASN A 49 15.78 -3.01 2.03
CA ASN A 49 16.61 -1.81 1.78
C ASN A 49 15.78 -0.53 1.65
N ILE A 50 14.74 -0.40 2.45
CA ILE A 50 13.89 0.79 2.44
C ILE A 50 14.50 1.85 3.35
N ASP A 51 14.63 3.07 2.85
CA ASP A 51 15.01 4.21 3.65
C ASP A 51 13.73 4.92 4.12
N TRP A 52 13.34 4.62 5.36
CA TRP A 52 12.08 5.11 5.91
C TRP A 52 12.10 6.61 6.21
N ASN A 53 13.27 7.25 6.14
CA ASN A 53 13.40 8.68 6.41
C ASN A 53 13.14 9.55 5.19
N LYS A 54 12.98 8.93 4.03
CA LYS A 54 12.71 9.66 2.79
C LYS A 54 11.20 9.83 2.58
N ASN A 55 10.85 10.70 1.64
CA ASN A 55 9.45 10.99 1.35
C ASN A 55 8.94 10.24 0.12
N ASP A 56 9.56 9.11 -0.20
CA ASP A 56 9.16 8.27 -1.33
C ASP A 56 9.15 6.79 -0.96
N THR A 57 8.78 6.48 0.28
CA THR A 57 8.83 5.10 0.77
C THR A 57 7.92 4.16 -0.04
N LEU A 58 6.77 4.66 -0.51
CA LEU A 58 5.90 3.83 -1.34
C LEU A 58 6.61 3.43 -2.64
N LYS A 59 7.28 4.37 -3.28
CA LYS A 59 8.03 4.07 -4.51
C LYS A 59 9.15 3.09 -4.26
N GLN A 60 9.82 3.20 -3.12
CA GLN A 60 10.88 2.27 -2.76
C GLN A 60 10.34 0.85 -2.60
N VAL A 61 9.18 0.72 -1.94
CA VAL A 61 8.54 -0.59 -1.77
C VAL A 61 8.10 -1.13 -3.13
N GLU A 62 7.50 -0.29 -3.96
CA GLU A 62 7.09 -0.69 -5.31
C GLU A 62 8.26 -1.20 -6.14
N TYR A 63 9.42 -0.59 -5.97
CA TYR A 63 10.62 -1.01 -6.68
C TYR A 63 11.01 -2.45 -6.36
N ASN A 64 10.71 -2.91 -5.16
CA ASN A 64 11.03 -4.27 -4.73
C ASN A 64 10.06 -5.31 -5.28
N ILE A 65 8.99 -4.88 -5.94
CA ILE A 65 7.93 -5.77 -6.40
C ILE A 65 8.18 -6.17 -7.84
N ASN A 66 8.09 -7.47 -8.11
CA ASN A 66 8.26 -8.00 -9.46
C ASN A 66 7.13 -7.47 -10.37
N SER A 67 7.45 -7.16 -11.61
CA SER A 67 6.49 -6.61 -12.57
C SER A 67 5.34 -7.58 -12.89
N SER A 68 5.49 -8.85 -12.59
CA SER A 68 4.41 -9.83 -12.79
C SER A 68 3.35 -9.77 -11.70
N VAL A 69 3.61 -9.05 -10.59
CA VAL A 69 2.70 -8.93 -9.48
C VAL A 69 1.67 -7.85 -9.79
N LYS A 70 0.41 -8.17 -9.60
CA LYS A 70 -0.67 -7.21 -9.84
C LYS A 70 -0.89 -6.35 -8.62
N ILE A 71 -0.76 -5.05 -8.78
CA ILE A 71 -0.89 -4.07 -7.71
C ILE A 71 -2.14 -3.22 -7.96
N SER A 72 -2.89 -2.97 -6.91
CA SER A 72 -4.00 -2.02 -6.93
C SER A 72 -3.82 -0.99 -5.83
N TYR A 73 -4.55 0.10 -5.94
CA TYR A 73 -4.46 1.20 -5.00
C TYR A 73 -5.85 1.60 -4.54
N VAL A 74 -5.93 2.02 -3.29
CA VAL A 74 -7.14 2.66 -2.77
C VAL A 74 -6.85 4.14 -2.56
N ASP A 75 -7.81 4.85 -2.00
CA ASP A 75 -7.75 6.30 -1.90
C ASP A 75 -6.50 6.76 -1.16
N THR A 76 -5.90 7.83 -1.67
CA THR A 76 -4.79 8.49 -0.99
C THR A 76 -5.35 9.28 0.19
N LEU A 77 -4.72 9.11 1.36
CA LEU A 77 -5.12 9.86 2.54
C LEU A 77 -4.21 11.05 2.75
N VAL A 78 -4.83 12.15 3.13
CA VAL A 78 -4.15 13.37 3.50
C VAL A 78 -4.08 13.42 5.02
N ASP A 79 -2.89 13.69 5.54
CA ASP A 79 -2.69 13.82 6.97
C ASP A 79 -3.24 15.19 7.39
N ILE A 80 -4.30 15.18 8.20
CA ILE A 80 -4.93 16.41 8.64
C ILE A 80 -4.62 16.63 10.12
N ASP A 81 -3.97 17.70 10.39
CA ASP A 81 -3.65 18.07 11.78
C ASP A 81 -4.84 18.67 12.51
#